data_db6a240b11330f0617c0426befe04242
#
_entry.id   db6a240b11330f0617c0426befe04242
#
_cell.length_a   1.000
_cell.length_b   1.000
_cell.length_c   1.000
_cell.angle_alpha   90.00
_cell.angle_beta   90.00
_cell.angle_gamma   90.00
#
_symmetry.space_group_name_H-M   'P 1'
#
loop_
_entity.id
_entity.type
_entity.pdbx_description
1 polymer ?
#
loop_
_entity_poly.entity_id
_entity_poly.type
_entity_poly.pdbx_seq_one_letter_code
_entity_poly.pdbx_strand_id
1 'polypeptide(L)'
;MILILGSNGQLGSDLQRVLSEKKIKFKSFTRRDLNIEDLVELEIKLTEESFEYLVNCTSYHKVDEVEKNAEKAFLVNSNALEVMSRVCLKKKSTLFHISTDYVFGGNEESKPLSEKATTAPLNVYGSSKVEGEKFIITSGCSYYIFR
;
A
#
# COMPACT_ATOMS: atom_id res chain seq x y z
N MET A 1 4.56 -3.30 17.71
CA MET A 1 5.71 -2.95 16.83
C MET A 1 5.18 -2.54 15.45
N ILE A 2 5.84 -1.61 14.77
CA ILE A 2 5.52 -1.17 13.40
C ILE A 2 6.40 -1.94 12.41
N LEU A 3 5.80 -2.47 11.32
CA LEU A 3 6.52 -3.04 10.19
C LEU A 3 6.34 -2.12 8.97
N ILE A 4 7.45 -1.76 8.30
CA ILE A 4 7.45 -0.84 7.17
C ILE A 4 7.91 -1.58 5.91
N LEU A 5 7.12 -1.57 4.86
CA LEU A 5 7.51 -2.05 3.53
C LEU A 5 7.86 -0.87 2.61
N GLY A 6 8.90 -1.03 1.79
CA GLY A 6 9.38 0.06 0.91
C GLY A 6 10.20 1.11 1.67
N SER A 7 10.98 0.67 2.63
CA SER A 7 11.72 1.49 3.59
C SER A 7 12.80 2.39 2.99
N ASN A 8 13.28 2.11 1.79
CA ASN A 8 14.27 2.92 1.06
C ASN A 8 13.64 3.94 0.08
N GLY A 9 12.31 3.99 -0.01
CA GLY A 9 11.59 5.05 -0.69
C GLY A 9 11.57 6.35 0.13
N GLN A 10 11.13 7.46 -0.47
CA GLN A 10 11.09 8.77 0.18
C GLN A 10 10.30 8.71 1.49
N LEU A 11 9.03 8.32 1.44
CA LEU A 11 8.17 8.23 2.63
C LEU A 11 8.70 7.22 3.65
N GLY A 12 9.13 6.03 3.20
CA GLY A 12 9.65 4.99 4.09
C GLY A 12 10.89 5.45 4.86
N SER A 13 11.79 6.18 4.21
CA SER A 13 13.00 6.74 4.84
C SER A 13 12.66 7.82 5.87
N ASP A 14 11.74 8.73 5.53
CA ASP A 14 11.31 9.78 6.46
C ASP A 14 10.58 9.21 7.68
N LEU A 15 9.72 8.21 7.45
CA LEU A 15 9.02 7.53 8.54
C LEU A 15 9.99 6.86 9.52
N GLN A 16 11.02 6.15 9.02
CA GLN A 16 12.05 5.54 9.85
C GLN A 16 12.80 6.59 10.70
N ARG A 17 13.14 7.73 10.09
CA ARG A 17 13.80 8.83 10.80
C ARG A 17 12.93 9.33 11.96
N VAL A 18 11.66 9.63 11.70
CA VAL A 18 10.71 10.13 12.72
C VAL A 18 10.48 9.10 13.84
N LEU A 19 10.32 7.82 13.48
CA LEU A 19 10.13 6.76 14.48
C LEU A 19 11.37 6.59 15.36
N SER A 20 12.57 6.70 14.78
CA SER A 20 13.84 6.64 15.51
C SER A 20 13.98 7.81 16.48
N GLU A 21 13.69 9.04 16.04
CA GLU A 21 13.70 10.24 16.89
C GLU A 21 12.73 10.12 18.08
N LYS A 22 11.56 9.50 17.82
CA LYS A 22 10.53 9.25 18.85
C LYS A 22 10.78 7.99 19.68
N LYS A 23 11.86 7.25 19.42
CA LYS A 23 12.19 5.98 20.09
C LYS A 23 11.08 4.92 19.98
N ILE A 24 10.32 4.92 18.89
CA ILE A 24 9.26 3.95 18.61
C ILE A 24 9.89 2.74 17.91
N LYS A 25 9.65 1.54 18.41
CA LYS A 25 10.18 0.30 17.83
C LYS A 25 9.53 -0.01 16.48
N PHE A 26 10.35 -0.21 15.47
CA PHE A 26 9.91 -0.65 14.15
C PHE A 26 10.90 -1.67 13.53
N LYS A 27 10.44 -2.37 12.52
CA LYS A 27 11.24 -3.18 11.59
C LYS A 27 10.90 -2.72 10.18
N SER A 28 11.86 -2.75 9.28
CA SER A 28 11.66 -2.25 7.93
C SER A 28 12.27 -3.19 6.90
N PHE A 29 11.62 -3.27 5.73
CA PHE A 29 12.08 -4.04 4.59
C PHE A 29 12.20 -3.15 3.36
N THR A 30 13.34 -3.26 2.70
CA THR A 30 13.55 -2.76 1.33
C THR A 30 13.08 -3.82 0.33
N ARG A 31 13.06 -3.48 -0.97
CA ARG A 31 12.78 -4.46 -2.03
C ARG A 31 13.81 -5.61 -2.08
N ARG A 32 15.03 -5.40 -1.57
CA ARG A 32 16.06 -6.45 -1.52
C ARG A 32 15.80 -7.45 -0.39
N ASP A 33 15.19 -6.98 0.69
CA ASP A 33 14.87 -7.80 1.86
C ASP A 33 13.58 -8.59 1.66
N LEU A 34 12.63 -8.02 0.90
CA LEU A 34 11.33 -8.61 0.57
C LEU A 34 10.81 -8.05 -0.76
N ASN A 35 10.77 -8.88 -1.79
CA ASN A 35 10.17 -8.51 -3.06
C ASN A 35 8.66 -8.76 -3.04
N ILE A 36 7.86 -7.70 -2.93
CA ILE A 36 6.39 -7.82 -2.86
C ILE A 36 5.73 -8.34 -4.16
N GLU A 37 6.48 -8.45 -5.26
CA GLU A 37 6.03 -9.08 -6.50
C GLU A 37 5.96 -10.61 -6.36
N ASP A 38 6.71 -11.21 -5.42
CA ASP A 38 6.56 -12.60 -5.02
C ASP A 38 5.51 -12.70 -3.89
N LEU A 39 4.26 -12.98 -4.28
CA LEU A 39 3.14 -13.01 -3.35
C LEU A 39 3.25 -14.14 -2.32
N VAL A 40 3.93 -15.24 -2.65
CA VAL A 40 4.13 -16.38 -1.75
C VAL A 40 5.16 -16.00 -0.69
N GLU A 41 6.31 -15.46 -1.11
CA GLU A 41 7.33 -14.96 -0.18
C GLU A 41 6.76 -13.86 0.72
N LEU A 42 5.98 -12.93 0.15
CA LEU A 42 5.30 -11.86 0.89
C LEU A 42 4.40 -12.43 2.01
N GLU A 43 3.55 -13.41 1.69
CA GLU A 43 2.66 -14.01 2.69
C GLU A 43 3.45 -14.73 3.81
N ILE A 44 4.43 -15.53 3.44
CA ILE A 44 5.29 -16.25 4.39
C ILE A 44 5.98 -15.24 5.31
N LYS A 45 6.67 -14.26 4.74
CA LYS A 45 7.43 -13.28 5.49
C LYS A 45 6.58 -12.46 6.44
N LEU A 46 5.44 -11.95 5.97
CA LEU A 46 4.52 -11.21 6.83
C LEU A 46 3.91 -12.09 7.92
N THR A 47 3.71 -13.37 7.67
CA THR A 47 3.19 -14.33 8.66
C THR A 47 4.19 -14.61 9.76
N GLU A 48 5.49 -14.70 9.45
CA GLU A 48 6.57 -14.91 10.41
C GLU A 48 6.84 -13.69 11.30
N GLU A 49 6.64 -12.48 10.78
CA GLU A 49 6.91 -11.24 11.51
C GLU A 49 5.85 -10.95 12.58
N SER A 50 6.28 -10.38 13.70
CA SER A 50 5.37 -9.91 14.75
C SER A 50 5.19 -8.38 14.65
N PHE A 51 3.98 -7.92 14.32
CA PHE A 51 3.66 -6.50 14.22
C PHE A 51 2.20 -6.22 14.60
N GLU A 52 1.94 -5.01 15.06
CA GLU A 52 0.61 -4.45 15.31
C GLU A 52 0.16 -3.55 14.16
N TYR A 53 1.13 -2.91 13.50
CA TYR A 53 0.90 -1.97 12.40
C TYR A 53 1.79 -2.36 11.22
N LEU A 54 1.18 -2.51 10.05
CA LEU A 54 1.87 -2.68 8.77
C LEU A 54 1.73 -1.39 7.96
N VAL A 55 2.85 -0.73 7.67
CA VAL A 55 2.86 0.48 6.83
C VAL A 55 3.40 0.13 5.46
N ASN A 56 2.53 0.18 4.46
CA ASN A 56 2.90 -0.05 3.08
C ASN A 56 3.26 1.26 2.37
N CYS A 57 4.57 1.50 2.20
CA CYS A 57 5.13 2.60 1.41
C CYS A 57 5.56 2.15 0.01
N THR A 58 5.18 0.95 -0.43
CA THR A 58 5.52 0.44 -1.76
C THR A 58 4.51 0.88 -2.80
N SER A 59 4.96 1.16 -4.00
CA SER A 59 4.10 1.44 -5.15
C SER A 59 4.90 1.33 -6.46
N TYR A 60 4.26 0.86 -7.52
CA TYR A 60 4.72 1.07 -8.88
C TYR A 60 3.99 2.29 -9.43
N HIS A 61 4.66 3.46 -9.41
CA HIS A 61 4.01 4.78 -9.52
C HIS A 61 4.46 5.62 -10.72
N LYS A 62 5.42 5.16 -11.52
CA LYS A 62 5.85 5.87 -12.71
C LYS A 62 4.80 5.69 -13.81
N VAL A 63 3.85 6.62 -13.90
CA VAL A 63 2.65 6.52 -14.73
C VAL A 63 2.94 6.07 -16.16
N ASP A 64 3.91 6.67 -16.86
CA ASP A 64 4.27 6.31 -18.24
C ASP A 64 4.82 4.88 -18.38
N GLU A 65 5.51 4.35 -17.35
CA GLU A 65 5.97 2.97 -17.32
C GLU A 65 4.81 2.02 -16.98
N VAL A 66 3.93 2.43 -16.08
CA VAL A 66 2.76 1.67 -15.63
C VAL A 66 1.79 1.42 -16.79
N GLU A 67 1.54 2.42 -17.65
CA GLU A 67 0.68 2.25 -18.83
C GLU A 67 1.21 1.17 -19.79
N LYS A 68 2.53 0.94 -19.82
CA LYS A 68 3.17 -0.09 -20.65
C LYS A 68 3.27 -1.44 -19.96
N ASN A 69 3.06 -1.50 -18.64
CA ASN A 69 3.27 -2.68 -17.80
C ASN A 69 2.10 -2.86 -16.82
N ALA A 70 0.88 -2.90 -17.35
CA ALA A 70 -0.34 -3.01 -16.54
C ALA A 70 -0.33 -4.24 -15.59
N GLU A 71 0.13 -5.40 -16.08
CA GLU A 71 0.22 -6.62 -15.27
C GLU A 71 1.06 -6.41 -14.01
N LYS A 72 2.23 -5.80 -14.15
CA LYS A 72 3.09 -5.46 -13.02
C LYS A 72 2.45 -4.42 -12.10
N ALA A 73 1.72 -3.46 -12.65
CA ALA A 73 1.02 -2.45 -11.87
C ALA A 73 -0.02 -3.09 -10.95
N PHE A 74 -0.84 -3.98 -11.48
CA PHE A 74 -1.82 -4.71 -10.68
C PHE A 74 -1.15 -5.67 -9.68
N LEU A 75 -0.07 -6.34 -10.06
CA LEU A 75 0.67 -7.20 -9.14
C LEU A 75 1.15 -6.42 -7.90
N VAL A 76 1.80 -5.28 -8.11
CA VAL A 76 2.41 -4.47 -7.03
C VAL A 76 1.38 -3.64 -6.27
N ASN A 77 0.47 -2.95 -7.00
CA ASN A 77 -0.44 -1.97 -6.40
C ASN A 77 -1.77 -2.58 -5.95
N SER A 78 -2.06 -3.83 -6.31
CA SER A 78 -3.34 -4.50 -6.05
C SER A 78 -3.15 -5.88 -5.39
N ASN A 79 -2.60 -6.88 -6.09
CA ASN A 79 -2.53 -8.25 -5.58
C ASN A 79 -1.67 -8.37 -4.31
N ALA A 80 -0.57 -7.62 -4.21
CA ALA A 80 0.22 -7.55 -3.00
C ALA A 80 -0.60 -7.02 -1.80
N LEU A 81 -1.52 -6.07 -2.03
CA LEU A 81 -2.41 -5.55 -0.99
C LEU A 81 -3.46 -6.55 -0.53
N GLU A 82 -3.93 -7.43 -1.44
CA GLU A 82 -4.78 -8.55 -1.06
C GLU A 82 -4.08 -9.45 -0.04
N VAL A 83 -2.81 -9.81 -0.31
CA VAL A 83 -2.01 -10.61 0.62
C VAL A 83 -1.80 -9.88 1.95
N MET A 84 -1.38 -8.60 1.90
CA MET A 84 -1.12 -7.79 3.09
C MET A 84 -2.37 -7.68 3.97
N SER A 85 -3.53 -7.38 3.38
CA SER A 85 -4.79 -7.22 4.12
C SER A 85 -5.27 -8.54 4.74
N ARG A 86 -5.13 -9.66 4.01
CA ARG A 86 -5.44 -11.00 4.52
C ARG A 86 -4.55 -11.39 5.72
N VAL A 87 -3.25 -11.10 5.66
CA VAL A 87 -2.34 -11.35 6.78
C VAL A 87 -2.67 -10.43 7.96
N CYS A 88 -2.95 -9.15 7.72
CA CYS A 88 -3.35 -8.21 8.77
C CYS A 88 -4.63 -8.67 9.48
N LEU A 89 -5.63 -9.17 8.73
CA LEU A 89 -6.84 -9.75 9.32
C LEU A 89 -6.52 -10.92 10.25
N LYS A 90 -5.73 -11.89 9.77
CA LYS A 90 -5.32 -13.07 10.55
C LYS A 90 -4.57 -12.69 11.84
N LYS A 91 -3.73 -11.66 11.77
CA LYS A 91 -2.91 -11.17 12.90
C LYS A 91 -3.64 -10.17 13.80
N LYS A 92 -4.83 -9.71 13.42
CA LYS A 92 -5.55 -8.60 14.06
C LYS A 92 -4.72 -7.31 14.10
N SER A 93 -3.92 -7.08 13.07
CA SER A 93 -3.06 -5.91 12.88
C SER A 93 -3.75 -4.87 12.00
N THR A 94 -3.30 -3.62 12.07
CA THR A 94 -3.82 -2.52 11.26
C THR A 94 -2.92 -2.24 10.06
N LEU A 95 -3.50 -2.20 8.86
CA LEU A 95 -2.81 -1.85 7.61
C LEU A 95 -2.91 -0.34 7.34
N PHE A 96 -1.77 0.31 7.16
CA PHE A 96 -1.68 1.70 6.66
C PHE A 96 -1.23 1.67 5.22
N HIS A 97 -2.05 2.19 4.31
CA HIS A 97 -1.76 2.20 2.87
C HIS A 97 -1.78 3.62 2.30
N ILE A 98 -0.76 3.93 1.50
CA ILE A 98 -0.68 5.18 0.76
C ILE A 98 -1.23 4.96 -0.64
N SER A 99 -2.37 5.57 -0.92
CA SER A 99 -3.01 5.57 -2.23
C SER A 99 -2.62 6.82 -3.01
N THR A 100 -3.54 7.41 -3.78
CA THR A 100 -3.28 8.53 -4.68
C THR A 100 -4.57 9.25 -5.02
N ASP A 101 -4.49 10.53 -5.37
CA ASP A 101 -5.56 11.32 -5.95
C ASP A 101 -5.95 10.86 -7.38
N TYR A 102 -5.09 10.14 -8.09
CA TYR A 102 -5.40 9.53 -9.39
C TYR A 102 -6.59 8.57 -9.37
N VAL A 103 -7.02 8.13 -8.19
CA VAL A 103 -8.25 7.34 -8.02
C VAL A 103 -9.51 8.15 -8.37
N PHE A 104 -9.42 9.48 -8.41
CA PHE A 104 -10.53 10.41 -8.68
C PHE A 104 -10.47 11.09 -10.05
N GLY A 105 -9.54 10.73 -10.92
CA GLY A 105 -9.22 11.46 -12.15
C GLY A 105 -10.38 11.70 -13.12
N GLY A 106 -11.42 10.85 -13.12
CA GLY A 106 -12.61 10.99 -13.97
C GLY A 106 -13.76 11.80 -13.34
N ASN A 107 -13.58 12.39 -12.18
CA ASN A 107 -14.60 13.24 -11.57
C ASN A 107 -14.49 14.65 -12.15
N GLU A 108 -15.56 15.13 -12.78
CA GLU A 108 -15.62 16.47 -13.42
C GLU A 108 -15.92 17.61 -12.43
N GLU A 109 -15.89 17.35 -11.13
CA GLU A 109 -16.22 18.36 -10.14
C GLU A 109 -15.09 19.38 -9.97
N SER A 110 -15.41 20.65 -10.10
CA SER A 110 -14.50 21.78 -9.82
C SER A 110 -14.31 22.06 -8.32
N LYS A 111 -14.87 21.23 -7.45
CA LYS A 111 -14.84 21.37 -5.98
C LYS A 111 -13.90 20.34 -5.36
N PRO A 112 -13.33 20.65 -4.19
CA PRO A 112 -12.57 19.64 -3.43
C PRO A 112 -13.41 18.39 -3.17
N LEU A 113 -12.83 17.21 -3.42
CA LEU A 113 -13.47 15.93 -3.20
C LEU A 113 -13.27 15.47 -1.73
N SER A 114 -14.28 14.84 -1.18
CA SER A 114 -14.16 14.19 0.12
C SER A 114 -13.60 12.77 -0.01
N GLU A 115 -13.19 12.17 1.11
CA GLU A 115 -12.71 10.78 1.17
C GLU A 115 -13.78 9.77 0.74
N LYS A 116 -15.06 10.18 0.74
CA LYS A 116 -16.22 9.36 0.34
C LYS A 116 -16.59 9.52 -1.13
N ALA A 117 -15.91 10.38 -1.86
CA ALA A 117 -16.17 10.56 -3.29
C ALA A 117 -15.96 9.24 -4.05
N THR A 118 -16.80 9.01 -5.04
CA THR A 118 -16.71 7.82 -5.90
C THR A 118 -15.40 7.84 -6.67
N THR A 119 -14.68 6.75 -6.67
CA THR A 119 -13.45 6.61 -7.46
C THR A 119 -13.78 6.47 -8.94
N ALA A 120 -13.04 7.18 -9.79
CA ALA A 120 -13.18 7.20 -11.25
C ALA A 120 -11.79 7.35 -11.91
N PRO A 121 -10.92 6.33 -11.85
CA PRO A 121 -9.56 6.43 -12.39
C PRO A 121 -9.58 6.50 -13.90
N LEU A 122 -8.68 7.32 -14.49
CA LEU A 122 -8.55 7.52 -15.94
C LEU A 122 -7.39 6.74 -16.58
N ASN A 123 -6.53 6.12 -15.78
CA ASN A 123 -5.34 5.44 -16.26
C ASN A 123 -5.08 4.14 -15.50
N VAL A 124 -4.14 3.34 -16.00
CA VAL A 124 -3.77 2.03 -15.39
C VAL A 124 -3.27 2.22 -13.97
N TYR A 125 -2.47 3.26 -13.72
CA TYR A 125 -1.98 3.54 -12.36
C TYR A 125 -3.13 3.74 -11.37
N GLY A 126 -4.03 4.68 -11.65
CA GLY A 126 -5.20 4.92 -10.81
C GLY A 126 -6.07 3.67 -10.65
N SER A 127 -6.32 2.93 -11.75
CA SER A 127 -7.11 1.69 -11.73
C SER A 127 -6.47 0.62 -10.83
N SER A 128 -5.16 0.42 -10.92
CA SER A 128 -4.44 -0.53 -10.08
C SER A 128 -4.48 -0.15 -8.59
N LYS A 129 -4.44 1.15 -8.28
CA LYS A 129 -4.57 1.63 -6.90
C LYS A 129 -5.99 1.45 -6.36
N VAL A 130 -7.02 1.77 -7.17
CA VAL A 130 -8.44 1.53 -6.79
C VAL A 130 -8.70 0.07 -6.49
N GLU A 131 -8.17 -0.84 -7.31
CA GLU A 131 -8.35 -2.27 -7.10
C GLU A 131 -7.67 -2.73 -5.79
N GLY A 132 -6.47 -2.22 -5.50
CA GLY A 132 -5.79 -2.46 -4.22
C GLY A 132 -6.59 -1.95 -3.02
N GLU A 133 -7.17 -0.75 -3.11
CA GLU A 133 -8.07 -0.23 -2.07
C GLU A 133 -9.29 -1.13 -1.85
N LYS A 134 -9.89 -1.66 -2.92
CA LYS A 134 -11.02 -2.59 -2.81
C LYS A 134 -10.64 -3.86 -2.04
N PHE A 135 -9.47 -4.45 -2.32
CA PHE A 135 -9.00 -5.61 -1.54
C PHE A 135 -8.86 -5.29 -0.06
N ILE A 136 -8.31 -4.13 0.29
CA ILE A 136 -8.20 -3.70 1.68
C ILE A 136 -9.59 -3.54 2.31
N ILE A 137 -10.49 -2.79 1.67
CA ILE A 137 -11.83 -2.46 2.18
C ILE A 137 -12.68 -3.73 2.39
N THR A 138 -12.60 -4.68 1.45
CA THR A 138 -13.39 -5.92 1.51
C THR A 138 -12.77 -7.02 2.38
N SER A 139 -11.51 -6.89 2.78
CA SER A 139 -10.79 -7.91 3.55
C SER A 139 -11.31 -8.12 4.97
N GLY A 140 -11.93 -7.09 5.56
CA GLY A 140 -12.34 -7.08 6.98
C GLY A 140 -11.22 -6.78 7.97
N CYS A 141 -9.98 -6.50 7.54
CA CYS A 141 -8.92 -6.07 8.45
C CYS A 141 -9.14 -4.62 8.91
N SER A 142 -8.48 -4.22 10.01
CA SER A 142 -8.38 -2.79 10.37
C SER A 142 -7.44 -2.08 9.41
N TYR A 143 -7.83 -0.91 8.91
CA TYR A 143 -6.99 -0.19 7.95
C TYR A 143 -7.14 1.34 8.00
N TYR A 144 -6.14 2.02 7.44
CA TYR A 144 -6.18 3.42 7.03
C TYR A 144 -5.66 3.53 5.60
N ILE A 145 -6.40 4.23 4.72
CA ILE A 145 -6.02 4.54 3.35
C ILE A 145 -5.86 6.05 3.24
N PHE A 146 -4.70 6.50 2.77
CA PHE A 146 -4.39 7.92 2.51
C PHE A 146 -4.36 8.14 0.99
N ARG A 147 -5.15 9.08 0.51
CA ARG A 147 -5.25 9.47 -0.91
C ARG A 147 -4.68 10.84 -1.16
#